data_8fc054f091c97caf99f6142c48db3fda
#
_entry.id   8fc054f091c97caf99f6142c48db3fda
#
_cell.length_a   1.000
_cell.length_b   1.000
_cell.length_c   1.000
_cell.angle_alpha   90.00
_cell.angle_beta   90.00
_cell.angle_gamma   90.00
#
_symmetry.space_group_name_H-M   'P 1'
#
loop_
_entity.id
_entity.type
_entity.pdbx_description
1 polymer ?
#
loop_
_entity_poly.entity_id
_entity_poly.type
_entity_poly.pdbx_seq_one_letter_code
_entity_poly.pdbx_strand_id
1 'polypeptide(L)'
;ESIQVNLTRKDQNGDYTVVVFPLLKVSKKSPDITGQELGTELIANVTEVASFEAVKGFLNLTLSPKYWLGILRSASESENYGYQQADDNSPLVMIEYSSPNTNKPLHLGHIRNNLLGYSLSRLLSVCGNRVVKTNIVNDRGIHICKSMLAWQKWGNGATPESTGIKGDHLVGDYYVKFDKEYKAELTVLESQGMSKEEAEEKSTLMAEAREMLRKWEAGDAEVR
;
A
#
# COMPACT_ATOMS: atom_id res chain seq x y z
N GLU A 1 -12.52 -26.51 27.55
CA GLU A 1 -11.50 -26.63 26.51
C GLU A 1 -12.20 -26.64 25.14
N SER A 2 -11.78 -25.81 24.21
CA SER A 2 -12.33 -25.77 22.84
C SER A 2 -11.91 -27.00 22.05
N ILE A 3 -12.82 -27.58 21.28
CA ILE A 3 -12.50 -28.63 20.31
C ILE A 3 -11.68 -28.01 19.18
N GLN A 4 -10.51 -28.60 18.90
CA GLN A 4 -9.65 -28.15 17.79
C GLN A 4 -10.04 -28.87 16.50
N VAL A 5 -10.28 -28.08 15.45
CA VAL A 5 -10.51 -28.57 14.08
C VAL A 5 -9.44 -27.96 13.20
N ASN A 6 -8.68 -28.79 12.52
CA ASN A 6 -7.57 -28.38 11.65
C ASN A 6 -7.77 -28.96 10.25
N LEU A 7 -7.06 -28.41 9.25
CA LEU A 7 -6.94 -29.07 7.96
C LEU A 7 -6.23 -30.42 8.13
N THR A 8 -6.75 -31.45 7.47
CA THR A 8 -6.09 -32.78 7.48
C THR A 8 -4.71 -32.69 6.83
N ARG A 9 -3.75 -33.43 7.37
CA ARG A 9 -2.38 -33.50 6.79
C ARG A 9 -2.43 -34.11 5.39
N LYS A 10 -1.54 -33.63 4.53
CA LYS A 10 -1.47 -34.06 3.12
C LYS A 10 -1.21 -35.57 2.91
N ASP A 11 -0.64 -36.24 3.91
CA ASP A 11 -0.33 -37.67 3.93
C ASP A 11 -1.46 -38.55 4.52
N GLN A 12 -2.59 -37.93 4.88
CA GLN A 12 -3.77 -38.59 5.44
C GLN A 12 -5.02 -38.28 4.59
N ASN A 13 -5.99 -39.18 4.65
CA ASN A 13 -7.28 -38.98 3.98
C ASN A 13 -8.18 -38.04 4.79
N GLY A 14 -8.96 -37.22 4.12
CA GLY A 14 -9.91 -36.29 4.70
C GLY A 14 -9.60 -34.82 4.42
N ASP A 15 -10.59 -33.96 4.67
CA ASP A 15 -10.49 -32.51 4.49
C ASP A 15 -10.13 -31.82 5.83
N TYR A 16 -10.78 -32.26 6.91
CA TYR A 16 -10.59 -31.69 8.26
C TYR A 16 -10.32 -32.78 9.29
N THR A 17 -9.51 -32.45 10.27
CA THR A 17 -9.16 -33.31 11.40
C THR A 17 -9.66 -32.71 12.70
N VAL A 18 -10.49 -33.43 13.43
CA VAL A 18 -10.92 -33.11 14.78
C VAL A 18 -10.02 -33.79 15.79
N VAL A 19 -9.49 -33.04 16.77
CA VAL A 19 -8.68 -33.57 17.87
C VAL A 19 -9.63 -34.13 18.96
N VAL A 20 -9.65 -35.44 19.15
CA VAL A 20 -10.58 -36.14 20.02
C VAL A 20 -10.18 -36.11 21.52
N PHE A 21 -8.90 -35.86 21.82
CA PHE A 21 -8.38 -35.93 23.19
C PHE A 21 -9.17 -35.10 24.24
N PRO A 22 -9.63 -33.87 23.98
CA PRO A 22 -10.43 -33.11 24.93
C PRO A 22 -11.76 -33.80 25.30
N LEU A 23 -12.29 -34.60 24.37
CA LEU A 23 -13.58 -35.29 24.56
C LEU A 23 -13.48 -36.53 25.45
N LEU A 24 -12.29 -37.07 25.70
CA LEU A 24 -12.06 -38.26 26.51
C LEU A 24 -12.53 -38.06 27.96
N LYS A 25 -12.50 -36.84 28.46
CA LYS A 25 -12.99 -36.51 29.81
C LYS A 25 -14.51 -36.75 29.95
N VAL A 26 -15.23 -36.59 28.83
CA VAL A 26 -16.69 -36.79 28.77
C VAL A 26 -17.03 -38.23 28.39
N SER A 27 -16.41 -38.74 27.33
CA SER A 27 -16.68 -40.09 26.81
C SER A 27 -16.25 -41.20 27.77
N LYS A 28 -15.17 -40.97 28.54
CA LYS A 28 -14.51 -41.96 29.42
C LYS A 28 -14.12 -43.25 28.69
N LYS A 29 -13.86 -43.17 27.38
CA LYS A 29 -13.50 -44.26 26.49
C LYS A 29 -12.11 -44.01 25.88
N SER A 30 -11.58 -45.02 25.19
CA SER A 30 -10.31 -44.82 24.45
C SER A 30 -10.46 -43.78 23.33
N PRO A 31 -9.35 -43.15 22.90
CA PRO A 31 -9.37 -42.16 21.82
C PRO A 31 -10.00 -42.70 20.53
N ASP A 32 -9.65 -43.93 20.15
CA ASP A 32 -10.16 -44.56 18.93
C ASP A 32 -11.66 -44.85 19.00
N ILE A 33 -12.17 -45.38 20.15
CA ILE A 33 -13.58 -45.61 20.34
C ILE A 33 -14.37 -44.30 20.35
N THR A 34 -13.85 -43.28 21.02
CA THR A 34 -14.46 -41.95 21.05
C THR A 34 -14.54 -41.32 19.66
N GLY A 35 -13.45 -41.43 18.88
CA GLY A 35 -13.40 -40.97 17.49
C GLY A 35 -14.39 -41.70 16.60
N GLN A 36 -14.48 -43.04 16.73
CA GLN A 36 -15.38 -43.86 15.95
C GLN A 36 -16.87 -43.53 16.24
N GLU A 37 -17.24 -43.39 17.49
CA GLU A 37 -18.60 -43.03 17.89
C GLU A 37 -18.97 -41.62 17.41
N LEU A 38 -18.06 -40.64 17.60
CA LEU A 38 -18.26 -39.27 17.12
C LEU A 38 -18.42 -39.22 15.62
N GLY A 39 -17.55 -39.95 14.86
CA GLY A 39 -17.62 -40.01 13.41
C GLY A 39 -18.93 -40.61 12.91
N THR A 40 -19.42 -41.68 13.59
CA THR A 40 -20.70 -42.33 13.26
C THR A 40 -21.88 -41.36 13.48
N GLU A 41 -21.89 -40.64 14.60
CA GLU A 41 -22.92 -39.62 14.91
C GLU A 41 -22.86 -38.45 13.93
N LEU A 42 -21.65 -38.01 13.51
CA LEU A 42 -21.52 -36.95 12.55
C LEU A 42 -22.08 -37.35 11.17
N ILE A 43 -21.78 -38.54 10.67
CA ILE A 43 -22.38 -39.01 9.41
C ILE A 43 -23.90 -39.10 9.49
N ALA A 44 -24.43 -39.54 10.61
CA ALA A 44 -25.88 -39.69 10.79
C ALA A 44 -26.63 -38.34 10.84
N ASN A 45 -25.99 -37.28 11.36
CA ASN A 45 -26.65 -36.02 11.66
C ASN A 45 -26.15 -34.82 10.86
N VAL A 46 -25.02 -34.93 10.16
CA VAL A 46 -24.38 -33.82 9.43
C VAL A 46 -24.26 -34.22 7.95
N THR A 47 -25.13 -33.68 7.10
CA THR A 47 -25.24 -34.01 5.69
C THR A 47 -24.00 -33.60 4.86
N GLU A 48 -23.21 -32.71 5.40
CA GLU A 48 -21.96 -32.21 4.80
C GLU A 48 -20.81 -33.21 4.94
N VAL A 49 -20.88 -34.16 5.91
CA VAL A 49 -19.85 -35.19 6.11
C VAL A 49 -20.19 -36.44 5.30
N ALA A 50 -19.32 -36.80 4.38
CA ALA A 50 -19.48 -37.98 3.53
C ALA A 50 -18.88 -39.25 4.16
N SER A 51 -17.71 -39.13 4.79
CA SER A 51 -17.00 -40.25 5.42
C SER A 51 -16.06 -39.75 6.51
N PHE A 52 -15.58 -40.66 7.35
CA PHE A 52 -14.55 -40.35 8.34
C PHE A 52 -13.55 -41.50 8.51
N GLU A 53 -12.41 -41.17 9.09
CA GLU A 53 -11.40 -42.11 9.53
C GLU A 53 -10.90 -41.72 10.93
N ALA A 54 -11.03 -42.62 11.91
CA ALA A 54 -10.55 -42.38 13.26
C ALA A 54 -9.19 -43.07 13.47
N VAL A 55 -8.14 -42.32 13.75
CA VAL A 55 -6.78 -42.83 13.89
C VAL A 55 -6.10 -42.17 15.08
N LYS A 56 -5.78 -42.97 16.11
CA LYS A 56 -4.94 -42.58 17.27
C LYS A 56 -5.38 -41.25 17.93
N GLY A 57 -6.68 -41.06 18.10
CA GLY A 57 -7.22 -39.84 18.72
C GLY A 57 -7.41 -38.63 17.81
N PHE A 58 -7.28 -38.85 16.51
CA PHE A 58 -7.62 -37.88 15.45
C PHE A 58 -8.77 -38.44 14.63
N LEU A 59 -9.77 -37.60 14.40
CA LEU A 59 -10.93 -37.93 13.55
C LEU A 59 -10.83 -37.12 12.28
N ASN A 60 -10.43 -37.77 11.19
CA ASN A 60 -10.38 -37.16 9.87
C ASN A 60 -11.75 -37.26 9.21
N LEU A 61 -12.27 -36.11 8.78
CA LEU A 61 -13.58 -35.99 8.13
C LEU A 61 -13.39 -35.68 6.65
N THR A 62 -14.13 -36.39 5.79
CA THR A 62 -14.23 -36.06 4.35
C THR A 62 -15.58 -35.41 4.11
N LEU A 63 -15.55 -34.22 3.51
CA LEU A 63 -16.76 -33.48 3.18
C LEU A 63 -17.38 -33.97 1.88
N SER A 64 -18.70 -33.85 1.76
CA SER A 64 -19.44 -34.32 0.60
C SER A 64 -19.19 -33.47 -0.64
N PRO A 65 -19.16 -34.04 -1.84
CA PRO A 65 -19.09 -33.26 -3.08
C PRO A 65 -20.21 -32.22 -3.19
N LYS A 66 -21.39 -32.52 -2.63
CA LYS A 66 -22.54 -31.59 -2.59
C LYS A 66 -22.21 -30.33 -1.79
N TYR A 67 -21.49 -30.47 -0.65
CA TYR A 67 -21.02 -29.33 0.14
C TYR A 67 -20.10 -28.43 -0.67
N TRP A 68 -19.08 -28.98 -1.32
CA TRP A 68 -18.13 -28.24 -2.14
C TRP A 68 -18.79 -27.54 -3.33
N LEU A 69 -19.73 -28.21 -4.00
CA LEU A 69 -20.53 -27.61 -5.07
C LEU A 69 -21.42 -26.47 -4.54
N GLY A 70 -21.95 -26.60 -3.31
CA GLY A 70 -22.69 -25.53 -2.64
C GLY A 70 -21.82 -24.29 -2.38
N ILE A 71 -20.59 -24.47 -1.88
CA ILE A 71 -19.63 -23.39 -1.70
C ILE A 71 -19.27 -22.72 -3.03
N LEU A 72 -18.98 -23.52 -4.06
CA LEU A 72 -18.66 -23.01 -5.39
C LEU A 72 -19.82 -22.17 -5.97
N ARG A 73 -21.05 -22.66 -5.83
CA ARG A 73 -22.25 -21.91 -6.27
C ARG A 73 -22.37 -20.58 -5.51
N SER A 74 -22.32 -20.62 -4.18
CA SER A 74 -22.35 -19.40 -3.35
C SER A 74 -21.27 -18.40 -3.78
N ALA A 75 -20.05 -18.86 -4.04
CA ALA A 75 -18.95 -18.02 -4.49
C ALA A 75 -19.21 -17.41 -5.87
N SER A 76 -19.79 -18.21 -6.82
CA SER A 76 -20.08 -17.74 -8.18
C SER A 76 -21.28 -16.77 -8.26
N GLU A 77 -22.22 -16.90 -7.36
CA GLU A 77 -23.43 -16.06 -7.29
C GLU A 77 -23.21 -14.76 -6.51
N SER A 78 -22.09 -14.64 -5.78
CA SER A 78 -21.75 -13.46 -4.96
C SER A 78 -20.72 -12.58 -5.67
N GLU A 79 -21.06 -11.33 -5.94
CA GLU A 79 -20.11 -10.34 -6.48
C GLU A 79 -18.97 -10.02 -5.50
N ASN A 80 -19.21 -10.21 -4.19
CA ASN A 80 -18.27 -9.82 -3.13
C ASN A 80 -17.94 -11.00 -2.20
N TYR A 81 -17.83 -12.21 -2.75
CA TYR A 81 -17.48 -13.39 -1.97
C TYR A 81 -16.12 -13.22 -1.27
N GLY A 82 -16.11 -13.47 0.03
CA GLY A 82 -14.92 -13.31 0.86
C GLY A 82 -14.62 -11.87 1.30
N TYR A 83 -15.39 -10.87 0.85
CA TYR A 83 -15.21 -9.51 1.32
C TYR A 83 -15.80 -9.33 2.73
N GLN A 84 -15.07 -8.62 3.56
CA GLN A 84 -15.54 -8.18 4.87
C GLN A 84 -16.05 -6.75 4.76
N GLN A 85 -17.25 -6.50 5.31
CA GLN A 85 -17.81 -5.15 5.39
C GLN A 85 -17.18 -4.42 6.58
N ALA A 86 -16.70 -3.20 6.34
CA ALA A 86 -16.25 -2.33 7.42
C ALA A 86 -17.46 -1.71 8.14
N ASP A 87 -17.36 -1.54 9.45
CA ASP A 87 -18.31 -0.85 10.33
C ASP A 87 -17.61 0.28 11.11
N ASP A 88 -18.33 0.95 12.01
CA ASP A 88 -17.77 2.05 12.80
C ASP A 88 -16.66 1.61 13.77
N ASN A 89 -16.61 0.33 14.15
CA ASN A 89 -15.60 -0.23 15.05
C ASN A 89 -14.40 -0.79 14.29
N SER A 90 -14.49 -0.87 12.96
CA SER A 90 -13.40 -1.39 12.13
C SER A 90 -12.17 -0.49 12.18
N PRO A 91 -10.96 -1.05 12.11
CA PRO A 91 -9.72 -0.28 12.09
C PRO A 91 -9.72 0.80 11.01
N LEU A 92 -9.31 2.01 11.38
CA LEU A 92 -9.12 3.11 10.44
C LEU A 92 -7.69 3.08 9.93
N VAL A 93 -7.51 2.96 8.61
CA VAL A 93 -6.21 2.93 7.94
C VAL A 93 -6.11 4.11 6.99
N MET A 94 -5.11 4.95 7.17
CA MET A 94 -4.80 6.03 6.25
C MET A 94 -3.67 5.56 5.30
N ILE A 95 -3.87 5.76 4.01
CA ILE A 95 -2.88 5.40 2.98
C ILE A 95 -2.56 6.65 2.18
N GLU A 96 -1.31 7.11 2.31
CA GLU A 96 -0.79 8.21 1.52
C GLU A 96 -0.16 7.67 0.24
N TYR A 97 -0.57 8.20 -0.90
CA TYR A 97 0.04 7.93 -2.20
C TYR A 97 -0.33 9.06 -3.18
N SER A 98 0.27 9.04 -4.37
CA SER A 98 0.05 10.10 -5.37
C SER A 98 0.50 11.49 -4.89
N SER A 99 1.68 11.54 -4.23
CA SER A 99 2.30 12.77 -3.69
C SER A 99 3.58 13.13 -4.47
N PRO A 100 3.51 13.41 -5.78
CA PRO A 100 4.68 13.79 -6.56
C PRO A 100 5.14 15.20 -6.21
N ASN A 101 6.43 15.49 -6.42
CA ASN A 101 6.91 16.86 -6.40
C ASN A 101 6.24 17.67 -7.52
N THR A 102 5.78 18.88 -7.22
CA THR A 102 5.03 19.72 -8.16
C THR A 102 5.88 20.37 -9.24
N ASN A 103 7.22 20.36 -9.08
CA ASN A 103 8.19 20.99 -9.98
C ASN A 103 8.83 20.03 -11.00
N LYS A 104 8.24 18.87 -11.24
CA LYS A 104 8.75 17.86 -12.18
C LYS A 104 7.61 17.19 -12.94
N PRO A 105 7.81 16.87 -14.22
CA PRO A 105 6.87 16.04 -14.97
C PRO A 105 6.70 14.65 -14.34
N LEU A 106 5.50 14.09 -14.46
CA LEU A 106 5.23 12.72 -14.02
C LEU A 106 5.94 11.72 -14.94
N HIS A 107 6.36 10.61 -14.37
CA HIS A 107 6.97 9.48 -15.08
C HIS A 107 6.43 8.14 -14.58
N LEU A 108 6.83 7.03 -15.22
CA LEU A 108 6.33 5.67 -14.90
C LEU A 108 6.49 5.29 -13.42
N GLY A 109 7.50 5.82 -12.72
CA GLY A 109 7.67 5.60 -11.29
C GLY A 109 6.51 6.16 -10.46
N HIS A 110 5.94 7.30 -10.84
CA HIS A 110 4.75 7.88 -10.19
C HIS A 110 3.52 7.03 -10.46
N ILE A 111 3.33 6.54 -11.69
CA ILE A 111 2.22 5.64 -12.05
C ILE A 111 2.31 4.35 -11.22
N ARG A 112 3.51 3.77 -11.10
CA ARG A 112 3.72 2.59 -10.24
C ARG A 112 3.29 2.85 -8.80
N ASN A 113 3.71 3.95 -8.20
CA ASN A 113 3.34 4.31 -6.83
C ASN A 113 1.83 4.51 -6.69
N ASN A 114 1.19 5.16 -7.66
CA ASN A 114 -0.25 5.33 -7.68
C ASN A 114 -1.00 4.01 -7.72
N LEU A 115 -0.56 3.08 -8.58
CA LEU A 115 -1.16 1.75 -8.69
C LEU A 115 -0.96 0.92 -7.41
N LEU A 116 0.23 0.99 -6.80
CA LEU A 116 0.50 0.30 -5.52
C LEU A 116 -0.39 0.83 -4.40
N GLY A 117 -0.45 2.15 -4.24
CA GLY A 117 -1.28 2.78 -3.19
C GLY A 117 -2.77 2.50 -3.40
N TYR A 118 -3.25 2.60 -4.63
CA TYR A 118 -4.64 2.27 -4.96
C TYR A 118 -4.96 0.79 -4.70
N SER A 119 -4.11 -0.14 -5.16
CA SER A 119 -4.30 -1.57 -4.95
C SER A 119 -4.31 -1.94 -3.47
N LEU A 120 -3.36 -1.39 -2.69
CA LEU A 120 -3.32 -1.60 -1.23
C LEU A 120 -4.58 -1.05 -0.55
N SER A 121 -5.05 0.13 -0.95
CA SER A 121 -6.29 0.70 -0.39
C SER A 121 -7.51 -0.18 -0.69
N ARG A 122 -7.58 -0.76 -1.89
CA ARG A 122 -8.65 -1.70 -2.26
C ARG A 122 -8.58 -2.99 -1.44
N LEU A 123 -7.39 -3.59 -1.32
CA LEU A 123 -7.19 -4.82 -0.54
C LEU A 123 -7.58 -4.62 0.93
N LEU A 124 -7.11 -3.55 1.56
CA LEU A 124 -7.44 -3.28 2.97
C LEU A 124 -8.94 -3.00 3.15
N SER A 125 -9.56 -2.31 2.20
CA SER A 125 -11.00 -2.05 2.25
C SER A 125 -11.82 -3.35 2.20
N VAL A 126 -11.49 -4.27 1.30
CA VAL A 126 -12.20 -5.56 1.20
C VAL A 126 -11.89 -6.52 2.34
N CYS A 127 -10.83 -6.26 3.11
CA CYS A 127 -10.53 -6.95 4.36
C CYS A 127 -11.24 -6.36 5.59
N GLY A 128 -12.24 -5.50 5.40
CA GLY A 128 -13.04 -4.94 6.48
C GLY A 128 -12.41 -3.76 7.22
N ASN A 129 -11.43 -3.07 6.61
CA ASN A 129 -10.88 -1.84 7.19
C ASN A 129 -11.58 -0.60 6.62
N ARG A 130 -11.70 0.44 7.45
CA ARG A 130 -12.07 1.80 7.02
C ARG A 130 -10.84 2.46 6.42
N VAL A 131 -10.84 2.73 5.11
CA VAL A 131 -9.66 3.24 4.41
C VAL A 131 -9.87 4.70 4.01
N VAL A 132 -8.93 5.55 4.44
CA VAL A 132 -8.82 6.94 4.02
C VAL A 132 -7.62 7.07 3.08
N LYS A 133 -7.88 7.52 1.85
CA LYS A 133 -6.84 7.80 0.85
C LYS A 133 -6.46 9.27 0.93
N THR A 134 -5.17 9.54 1.07
CA THR A 134 -4.62 10.90 1.19
C THR A 134 -3.49 11.11 0.20
N ASN A 135 -3.23 12.36 -0.10
CA ASN A 135 -2.02 12.77 -0.80
C ASN A 135 -1.50 14.08 -0.21
N ILE A 136 -0.20 14.30 -0.33
CA ILE A 136 0.45 15.54 0.10
C ILE A 136 0.81 16.32 -1.16
N VAL A 137 0.40 17.58 -1.20
CA VAL A 137 0.86 18.52 -2.23
C VAL A 137 2.17 19.14 -1.76
N ASN A 138 3.26 18.79 -2.44
CA ASN A 138 4.60 19.28 -2.07
C ASN A 138 4.92 20.54 -2.86
N ASP A 139 4.50 21.67 -2.33
CA ASP A 139 4.70 23.02 -2.89
C ASP A 139 5.74 23.85 -2.12
N ARG A 140 6.40 23.28 -1.11
CA ARG A 140 7.40 23.93 -0.27
C ARG A 140 8.76 23.23 -0.38
N GLY A 141 9.81 24.03 -0.48
CA GLY A 141 11.19 23.53 -0.39
C GLY A 141 12.13 24.16 -1.38
N ILE A 142 13.44 23.98 -1.14
CA ILE A 142 14.50 24.60 -1.94
C ILE A 142 14.42 24.25 -3.43
N HIS A 143 13.97 23.05 -3.79
CA HIS A 143 13.82 22.63 -5.17
C HIS A 143 12.70 23.38 -5.90
N ILE A 144 11.62 23.73 -5.19
CA ILE A 144 10.55 24.56 -5.73
C ILE A 144 11.10 25.99 -5.95
N CYS A 145 11.78 26.54 -4.95
CA CYS A 145 12.38 27.86 -5.04
C CYS A 145 13.41 27.98 -6.16
N LYS A 146 14.17 26.91 -6.48
CA LYS A 146 15.07 26.88 -7.64
C LYS A 146 14.31 27.10 -8.95
N SER A 147 13.20 26.42 -9.15
CA SER A 147 12.36 26.59 -10.35
C SER A 147 11.74 27.99 -10.41
N MET A 148 11.22 28.47 -9.28
CA MET A 148 10.62 29.80 -9.16
C MET A 148 11.65 30.90 -9.47
N LEU A 149 12.85 30.84 -8.89
CA LEU A 149 13.92 31.79 -9.12
C LEU A 149 14.39 31.77 -10.59
N ALA A 150 14.50 30.59 -11.19
CA ALA A 150 14.85 30.48 -12.60
C ALA A 150 13.78 31.11 -13.50
N TRP A 151 12.50 30.88 -13.21
CA TRP A 151 11.41 31.53 -13.93
C TRP A 151 11.44 33.05 -13.75
N GLN A 152 11.67 33.54 -12.53
CA GLN A 152 11.74 34.97 -12.23
C GLN A 152 12.91 35.64 -12.99
N LYS A 153 14.07 34.98 -13.05
CA LYS A 153 15.27 35.53 -13.72
C LYS A 153 15.23 35.45 -15.25
N TRP A 154 14.68 34.37 -15.79
CA TRP A 154 14.81 34.04 -17.22
C TRP A 154 13.48 33.75 -17.92
N GLY A 155 12.38 33.78 -17.21
CA GLY A 155 11.08 33.39 -17.76
C GLY A 155 10.35 34.53 -18.49
N ASN A 156 10.74 35.79 -18.26
CA ASN A 156 10.11 36.97 -18.90
C ASN A 156 8.56 36.91 -18.82
N GLY A 157 8.00 36.42 -17.72
CA GLY A 157 6.55 36.28 -17.54
C GLY A 157 5.91 35.13 -18.33
N ALA A 158 6.68 34.15 -18.77
CA ALA A 158 6.15 32.98 -19.48
C ALA A 158 5.14 32.22 -18.61
N THR A 159 3.99 31.90 -19.22
CA THR A 159 2.92 31.07 -18.62
C THR A 159 2.60 29.88 -19.52
N PRO A 160 1.91 28.84 -19.01
CA PRO A 160 1.44 27.78 -19.87
C PRO A 160 0.60 28.27 -21.06
N GLU A 161 -0.21 29.28 -20.85
CA GLU A 161 -1.07 29.88 -21.89
C GLU A 161 -0.24 30.60 -22.94
N SER A 162 0.78 31.38 -22.55
CA SER A 162 1.61 32.14 -23.48
C SER A 162 2.57 31.27 -24.28
N THR A 163 3.01 30.14 -23.71
CA THR A 163 3.98 29.24 -24.34
C THR A 163 3.36 28.03 -25.02
N GLY A 164 2.12 27.65 -24.68
CA GLY A 164 1.49 26.40 -25.10
C GLY A 164 2.11 25.14 -24.45
N ILE A 165 3.00 25.31 -23.47
CA ILE A 165 3.66 24.22 -22.76
C ILE A 165 2.85 23.89 -21.52
N LYS A 166 2.62 22.59 -21.26
CA LYS A 166 1.94 22.14 -20.06
C LYS A 166 2.70 22.58 -18.80
N GLY A 167 1.98 23.03 -17.77
CA GLY A 167 2.56 23.67 -16.58
C GLY A 167 3.67 22.85 -15.87
N ASP A 168 3.50 21.55 -15.72
CA ASP A 168 4.51 20.67 -15.13
C ASP A 168 5.81 20.59 -15.96
N HIS A 169 5.70 20.63 -17.29
CA HIS A 169 6.85 20.70 -18.20
C HIS A 169 7.51 22.08 -18.13
N LEU A 170 6.72 23.16 -18.15
CA LEU A 170 7.24 24.52 -18.06
C LEU A 170 8.07 24.73 -16.79
N VAL A 171 7.53 24.32 -15.64
CA VAL A 171 8.23 24.40 -14.36
C VAL A 171 9.45 23.48 -14.31
N GLY A 172 9.36 22.29 -14.93
CA GLY A 172 10.47 21.37 -15.08
C GLY A 172 11.63 21.95 -15.90
N ASP A 173 11.33 22.66 -16.99
CA ASP A 173 12.33 23.32 -17.83
C ASP A 173 13.10 24.39 -17.03
N TYR A 174 12.43 25.18 -16.20
CA TYR A 174 13.10 26.14 -15.32
C TYR A 174 13.91 25.46 -14.20
N TYR A 175 13.50 24.29 -13.73
CA TYR A 175 14.34 23.52 -12.81
C TYR A 175 15.66 23.08 -13.47
N VAL A 176 15.61 22.61 -14.71
CA VAL A 176 16.79 22.23 -15.49
C VAL A 176 17.63 23.47 -15.82
N LYS A 177 17.00 24.61 -16.16
CA LYS A 177 17.68 25.86 -16.39
C LYS A 177 18.46 26.33 -15.18
N PHE A 178 17.85 26.28 -13.97
CA PHE A 178 18.55 26.59 -12.73
C PHE A 178 19.80 25.74 -12.55
N ASP A 179 19.69 24.43 -12.71
CA ASP A 179 20.82 23.49 -12.53
C ASP A 179 21.97 23.80 -13.50
N LYS A 180 21.65 24.14 -14.75
CA LYS A 180 22.62 24.50 -15.76
C LYS A 180 23.37 25.78 -15.38
N GLU A 181 22.66 26.83 -14.99
CA GLU A 181 23.27 28.12 -14.64
C GLU A 181 24.06 28.00 -13.32
N TYR A 182 23.54 27.23 -12.35
CA TYR A 182 24.23 26.94 -11.09
C TYR A 182 25.57 26.23 -11.34
N LYS A 183 25.60 25.20 -12.20
CA LYS A 183 26.84 24.50 -12.58
C LYS A 183 27.83 25.42 -13.29
N ALA A 184 27.33 26.31 -14.12
CA ALA A 184 28.20 27.32 -14.80
C ALA A 184 28.81 28.30 -13.78
N GLU A 185 28.00 28.77 -12.78
CA GLU A 185 28.51 29.62 -11.71
C GLU A 185 29.59 28.91 -10.87
N LEU A 186 29.37 27.62 -10.50
CA LEU A 186 30.35 26.84 -9.75
C LEU A 186 31.68 26.70 -10.55
N THR A 187 31.60 26.41 -11.86
CA THR A 187 32.78 26.27 -12.71
C THR A 187 33.60 27.60 -12.74
N VAL A 188 32.92 28.73 -12.76
CA VAL A 188 33.60 30.04 -12.70
C VAL A 188 34.29 30.24 -11.34
N LEU A 189 33.61 29.94 -10.23
CA LEU A 189 34.17 30.08 -8.88
C LEU A 189 35.35 29.12 -8.66
N GLU A 190 35.27 27.91 -9.12
CA GLU A 190 36.36 26.92 -9.06
C GLU A 190 37.58 27.38 -9.93
N SER A 191 37.33 27.99 -11.07
CA SER A 191 38.41 28.55 -11.92
C SER A 191 39.14 29.74 -11.27
N GLN A 192 38.52 30.38 -10.28
CA GLN A 192 39.10 31.43 -9.45
C GLN A 192 39.90 30.88 -8.25
N GLY A 193 40.06 29.56 -8.15
CA GLY A 193 40.87 28.89 -7.16
C GLY A 193 40.10 28.44 -5.90
N MET A 194 38.77 28.48 -5.93
CA MET A 194 37.93 27.98 -4.81
C MET A 194 37.82 26.48 -4.86
N SER A 195 37.76 25.82 -3.69
CA SER A 195 37.35 24.43 -3.63
C SER A 195 35.87 24.30 -4.00
N LYS A 196 35.44 23.09 -4.33
CA LYS A 196 34.03 22.83 -4.66
C LYS A 196 33.07 23.22 -3.53
N GLU A 197 33.44 22.91 -2.32
CA GLU A 197 32.66 23.25 -1.12
C GLU A 197 32.55 24.77 -0.92
N GLU A 198 33.66 25.48 -1.12
CA GLU A 198 33.67 26.95 -1.04
C GLU A 198 32.84 27.58 -2.18
N ALA A 199 32.91 27.03 -3.40
CA ALA A 199 32.11 27.49 -4.52
C ALA A 199 30.59 27.27 -4.27
N GLU A 200 30.18 26.11 -3.73
CA GLU A 200 28.81 25.83 -3.38
C GLU A 200 28.30 26.78 -2.25
N GLU A 201 29.12 27.10 -1.27
CA GLU A 201 28.78 28.02 -0.19
C GLU A 201 28.64 29.46 -0.68
N LYS A 202 29.53 29.91 -1.60
CA LYS A 202 29.55 31.26 -2.12
C LYS A 202 28.64 31.47 -3.35
N SER A 203 27.95 30.44 -3.80
CA SER A 203 27.03 30.59 -4.94
C SER A 203 25.93 31.62 -4.65
N THR A 204 25.83 32.63 -5.50
CA THR A 204 24.79 33.65 -5.45
C THR A 204 23.41 33.06 -5.77
N LEU A 205 23.34 32.19 -6.77
CA LEU A 205 22.07 31.52 -7.13
C LEU A 205 21.51 30.69 -6.00
N MET A 206 22.37 29.95 -5.28
CA MET A 206 21.90 29.19 -4.12
C MET A 206 21.52 30.07 -2.94
N ALA A 207 22.24 31.18 -2.72
CA ALA A 207 21.89 32.15 -1.69
C ALA A 207 20.52 32.79 -1.95
N GLU A 208 20.24 33.20 -3.19
CA GLU A 208 18.96 33.76 -3.59
C GLU A 208 17.82 32.73 -3.48
N ALA A 209 18.05 31.47 -3.87
CA ALA A 209 17.05 30.42 -3.72
C ALA A 209 16.73 30.12 -2.25
N ARG A 210 17.72 30.16 -1.35
CA ARG A 210 17.53 30.03 0.08
C ARG A 210 16.77 31.23 0.67
N GLU A 211 17.06 32.44 0.20
CA GLU A 211 16.34 33.64 0.60
C GLU A 211 14.88 33.62 0.13
N MET A 212 14.63 33.18 -1.11
CA MET A 212 13.27 32.96 -1.60
C MET A 212 12.49 31.98 -0.72
N LEU A 213 13.13 30.88 -0.27
CA LEU A 213 12.49 29.93 0.64
C LEU A 213 12.15 30.59 1.99
N ARG A 214 13.03 31.39 2.55
CA ARG A 214 12.75 32.13 3.81
C ARG A 214 11.56 33.09 3.66
N LYS A 215 11.51 33.83 2.54
CA LYS A 215 10.39 34.72 2.22
C LYS A 215 9.09 33.93 2.05
N TRP A 216 9.13 32.81 1.35
CA TRP A 216 7.98 31.92 1.19
C TRP A 216 7.46 31.44 2.56
N GLU A 217 8.36 31.00 3.45
CA GLU A 217 8.05 30.54 4.80
C GLU A 217 7.51 31.67 5.70
N ALA A 218 7.98 32.88 5.51
CA ALA A 218 7.49 34.07 6.21
C ALA A 218 6.11 34.56 5.69
N GLY A 219 5.61 33.98 4.58
CA GLY A 219 4.33 34.39 4.00
C GLY A 219 4.40 35.67 3.16
N ASP A 220 5.57 35.95 2.59
CA ASP A 220 5.75 37.10 1.67
C ASP A 220 4.78 37.01 0.49
N ALA A 221 4.02 38.07 0.26
CA ALA A 221 2.93 38.09 -0.72
C ALA A 221 3.41 38.05 -2.19
N GLU A 222 4.66 38.42 -2.47
CA GLU A 222 5.22 38.38 -3.83
C GLU A 222 5.80 37.00 -4.15
N VAL A 223 6.23 36.27 -3.10
CA VAL A 223 6.88 34.96 -3.28
C VAL A 223 5.87 33.80 -3.14
N ARG A 224 4.80 33.97 -2.36
CA ARG A 224 3.81 32.95 -2.06
C ARG A 224 2.59 33.06 -2.96
#